data_bcb4e14283ab838b808b320c7bfe9931
#
_entry.id   bcb4e14283ab838b808b320c7bfe9931
#
_cell.length_a   1.000
_cell.length_b   1.000
_cell.length_c   1.000
_cell.angle_alpha   90.00
_cell.angle_beta   90.00
_cell.angle_gamma   90.00
#
_symmetry.space_group_name_H-M   'P 1'
#
loop_
_entity.id
_entity.type
_entity.pdbx_description
1 polymer ?
#
loop_
_entity_poly.entity_id
_entity_poly.type
_entity_poly.pdbx_seq_one_letter_code
_entity_poly.pdbx_strand_id
1 'polypeptide(L)'
;MYKRQNEHGIIENAYEKGYAAAKPPRVRTGKKVAIIGSGPAGLAAADQLNKRGHQVTVFERDDRVGGLLMYGIPNMKLEKWVIDRKVDIMKEEGVEFVTSVNVGKDVKAAKLLKDYDRVILACGAKNPRDIKAPGRDAKGIYFAVDFLKATTKSLLDSDLKDNNYISAKGKKVVIIG
;
A
#
# COMPACT_ATOMS: atom_id res chain seq x y z
N MET A 1 10.63 -13.09 -20.83
CA MET A 1 9.52 -13.64 -20.04
C MET A 1 10.03 -14.53 -18.88
N TYR A 2 11.07 -15.32 -19.07
CA TYR A 2 11.61 -16.26 -18.05
C TYR A 2 12.27 -15.63 -16.81
N LYS A 3 12.84 -14.42 -16.90
CA LYS A 3 13.53 -13.75 -15.77
C LYS A 3 12.63 -13.54 -14.54
N ARG A 4 11.39 -13.09 -14.74
CA ARG A 4 10.45 -12.84 -13.62
C ARG A 4 9.98 -14.11 -12.92
N GLN A 5 9.88 -15.22 -13.65
CA GLN A 5 9.53 -16.51 -13.07
C GLN A 5 10.65 -17.03 -12.16
N ASN A 6 11.90 -16.83 -12.58
CA ASN A 6 13.06 -17.21 -11.76
C ASN A 6 13.16 -16.35 -10.49
N GLU A 7 12.97 -15.03 -10.61
CA GLU A 7 12.94 -14.12 -9.46
C GLU A 7 11.85 -14.51 -8.47
N HIS A 8 10.64 -14.81 -8.96
CA HIS A 8 9.53 -15.28 -8.14
C HIS A 8 9.87 -16.62 -7.45
N GLY A 9 10.37 -17.59 -8.19
CA GLY A 9 10.76 -18.89 -7.63
C GLY A 9 11.84 -18.77 -6.56
N ILE A 10 12.84 -17.90 -6.75
CA ILE A 10 13.90 -17.66 -5.77
C ILE A 10 13.33 -17.05 -4.48
N ILE A 11 12.46 -16.05 -4.57
CA ILE A 11 11.91 -15.41 -3.38
C ILE A 11 10.96 -16.32 -2.62
N GLU A 12 10.09 -17.08 -3.32
CA GLU A 12 9.19 -18.04 -2.65
C GLU A 12 9.99 -19.13 -1.93
N ASN A 13 10.99 -19.72 -2.58
CA ASN A 13 11.88 -20.70 -1.94
C ASN A 13 12.63 -20.09 -0.73
N ALA A 14 12.99 -18.80 -0.78
CA ALA A 14 13.64 -18.14 0.34
C ALA A 14 12.68 -17.99 1.55
N TYR A 15 11.40 -17.75 1.30
CA TYR A 15 10.39 -17.73 2.36
C TYR A 15 10.14 -19.12 2.92
N GLU A 16 9.92 -20.13 2.06
CA GLU A 16 9.70 -21.53 2.47
C GLU A 16 10.84 -22.08 3.33
N LYS A 17 12.07 -21.72 3.01
CA LYS A 17 13.26 -22.18 3.75
C LYS A 17 13.66 -21.26 4.91
N GLY A 18 12.88 -20.21 5.20
CA GLY A 18 13.16 -19.26 6.28
C GLY A 18 14.34 -18.32 6.03
N TYR A 19 14.89 -18.28 4.81
CA TYR A 19 15.98 -17.34 4.47
C TYR A 19 15.51 -15.89 4.44
N ALA A 20 14.22 -15.67 4.15
CA ALA A 20 13.57 -14.37 4.15
C ALA A 20 12.91 -14.02 5.49
N ALA A 21 13.30 -14.66 6.60
CA ALA A 21 12.83 -14.34 7.94
C ALA A 21 13.26 -12.92 8.37
N ALA A 22 12.58 -12.37 9.37
CA ALA A 22 12.90 -11.06 9.94
C ALA A 22 14.34 -11.01 10.48
N LYS A 23 15.02 -9.91 10.16
CA LYS A 23 16.39 -9.64 10.60
C LYS A 23 16.46 -8.23 11.18
N PRO A 24 16.05 -8.05 12.46
CA PRO A 24 16.11 -6.75 13.10
C PRO A 24 17.53 -6.19 13.08
N PRO A 25 17.70 -4.86 12.93
CA PRO A 25 19.03 -4.26 12.96
C PRO A 25 19.67 -4.43 14.35
N ARG A 26 20.93 -4.85 14.36
CA ARG A 26 21.69 -5.10 15.60
C ARG A 26 21.92 -3.83 16.44
N VAL A 27 22.02 -2.69 15.76
CA VAL A 27 22.29 -1.40 16.38
C VAL A 27 21.24 -0.39 15.93
N ARG A 28 20.65 0.35 16.86
CA ARG A 28 19.75 1.46 16.59
C ARG A 28 20.50 2.77 16.64
N THR A 29 20.25 3.66 15.67
CA THR A 29 20.90 4.96 15.55
C THR A 29 20.30 6.02 16.48
N GLY A 30 19.16 5.74 17.11
CA GLY A 30 18.38 6.71 17.88
C GLY A 30 17.61 7.73 17.00
N LYS A 31 17.79 7.70 15.69
CA LYS A 31 17.09 8.59 14.74
C LYS A 31 15.70 8.07 14.42
N LYS A 32 14.71 8.97 14.45
CA LYS A 32 13.30 8.70 14.15
C LYS A 32 12.92 9.24 12.78
N VAL A 33 12.32 8.41 11.96
CA VAL A 33 11.86 8.80 10.63
C VAL A 33 10.36 8.50 10.49
N ALA A 34 9.57 9.51 10.13
CA ALA A 34 8.19 9.36 9.74
C ALA A 34 8.09 9.20 8.21
N ILE A 35 7.30 8.24 7.75
CA ILE A 35 7.00 8.04 6.33
C ILE A 35 5.50 8.22 6.15
N ILE A 36 5.09 9.09 5.23
CA ILE A 36 3.68 9.38 4.96
C ILE A 36 3.27 8.65 3.70
N GLY A 37 2.51 7.59 3.86
CA GLY A 37 2.05 6.68 2.82
C GLY A 37 2.79 5.34 2.83
N SER A 38 2.03 4.26 2.77
CA SER A 38 2.52 2.87 2.78
C SER A 38 2.48 2.20 1.40
N GLY A 39 2.44 2.98 0.33
CA GLY A 39 2.60 2.45 -1.02
C GLY A 39 4.00 1.88 -1.27
N PRO A 40 4.30 1.36 -2.48
CA PRO A 40 5.60 0.73 -2.79
C PRO A 40 6.81 1.57 -2.38
N ALA A 41 6.76 2.88 -2.63
CA ALA A 41 7.84 3.80 -2.28
C ALA A 41 8.02 3.92 -0.76
N GLY A 42 6.91 4.06 -0.01
CA GLY A 42 6.94 4.14 1.44
C GLY A 42 7.45 2.86 2.09
N LEU A 43 6.98 1.70 1.62
CA LEU A 43 7.44 0.40 2.10
C LEU A 43 8.94 0.17 1.82
N ALA A 44 9.41 0.51 0.61
CA ALA A 44 10.82 0.39 0.26
C ALA A 44 11.71 1.31 1.13
N ALA A 45 11.28 2.55 1.35
CA ALA A 45 11.98 3.47 2.22
C ALA A 45 12.01 2.97 3.68
N ALA A 46 10.88 2.47 4.19
CA ALA A 46 10.78 1.94 5.54
C ALA A 46 11.70 0.73 5.76
N ASP A 47 11.68 -0.24 4.86
CA ASP A 47 12.56 -1.41 4.89
C ASP A 47 14.04 -1.00 4.94
N GLN A 48 14.45 -0.12 4.04
CA GLN A 48 15.84 0.29 3.92
C GLN A 48 16.34 1.15 5.09
N LEU A 49 15.51 2.05 5.60
CA LEU A 49 15.88 2.89 6.75
C LEU A 49 15.89 2.08 8.05
N ASN A 50 14.93 1.19 8.25
CA ASN A 50 14.92 0.30 9.39
C ASN A 50 16.17 -0.60 9.42
N LYS A 51 16.54 -1.20 8.30
CA LYS A 51 17.77 -2.02 8.18
C LYS A 51 19.05 -1.25 8.49
N ARG A 52 19.04 0.07 8.30
CA ARG A 52 20.15 0.97 8.71
C ARG A 52 20.09 1.38 10.19
N GLY A 53 19.14 0.84 10.95
CA GLY A 53 19.01 1.06 12.37
C GLY A 53 18.17 2.28 12.78
N HIS A 54 17.50 2.96 11.84
CA HIS A 54 16.60 4.05 12.20
C HIS A 54 15.29 3.51 12.77
N GLN A 55 14.66 4.25 13.67
CA GLN A 55 13.29 3.99 14.10
C GLN A 55 12.34 4.55 13.06
N VAL A 56 11.52 3.70 12.45
CA VAL A 56 10.65 4.07 11.34
C VAL A 56 9.20 3.89 11.72
N THR A 57 8.40 4.94 11.56
CA THR A 57 6.93 4.89 11.67
C THR A 57 6.34 5.27 10.33
N VAL A 58 5.48 4.41 9.79
CA VAL A 58 4.75 4.62 8.52
C VAL A 58 3.31 4.98 8.83
N PHE A 59 2.87 6.16 8.40
CA PHE A 59 1.49 6.61 8.52
C PHE A 59 0.73 6.31 7.23
N GLU A 60 -0.37 5.59 7.34
CA GLU A 60 -1.25 5.24 6.23
C GLU A 60 -2.68 5.70 6.51
N ARG A 61 -3.29 6.39 5.55
CA ARG A 61 -4.66 6.87 5.67
C ARG A 61 -5.73 5.79 5.48
N ASP A 62 -5.41 4.76 4.69
CA ASP A 62 -6.29 3.63 4.51
C ASP A 62 -6.18 2.67 5.71
N ASP A 63 -7.14 1.78 5.85
CA ASP A 63 -7.22 0.79 6.94
C ASP A 63 -6.20 -0.34 6.81
N ARG A 64 -5.59 -0.50 5.62
CA ARG A 64 -4.57 -1.50 5.34
C ARG A 64 -3.35 -0.88 4.68
N VAL A 65 -2.19 -1.44 5.00
CA VAL A 65 -0.90 -1.07 4.43
C VAL A 65 -0.79 -1.58 2.98
N GLY A 66 -0.10 -0.84 2.12
CA GLY A 66 0.22 -1.27 0.76
C GLY A 66 -0.19 -0.28 -0.34
N GLY A 67 -1.05 0.69 -0.04
CA GLY A 67 -1.51 1.67 -1.02
C GLY A 67 -2.14 1.00 -2.26
N LEU A 68 -1.62 1.29 -3.46
CA LEU A 68 -2.12 0.67 -4.70
C LEU A 68 -1.83 -0.84 -4.79
N LEU A 69 -0.84 -1.37 -4.11
CA LEU A 69 -0.62 -2.82 -4.02
C LEU A 69 -1.82 -3.49 -3.36
N MET A 70 -2.35 -2.88 -2.31
CA MET A 70 -3.50 -3.38 -1.57
C MET A 70 -4.80 -3.15 -2.33
N TYR A 71 -5.10 -1.91 -2.74
CA TYR A 71 -6.41 -1.52 -3.23
C TYR A 71 -6.50 -1.20 -4.72
N GLY A 72 -5.37 -1.08 -5.43
CA GLY A 72 -5.35 -0.78 -6.86
C GLY A 72 -5.07 -1.99 -7.76
N ILE A 73 -4.49 -3.06 -7.22
CA ILE A 73 -4.19 -4.29 -7.96
C ILE A 73 -5.18 -5.38 -7.54
N PRO A 74 -5.95 -5.99 -8.47
CA PRO A 74 -6.86 -7.10 -8.13
C PRO A 74 -6.13 -8.33 -7.60
N ASN A 75 -6.80 -9.13 -6.74
CA ASN A 75 -6.23 -10.34 -6.14
C ASN A 75 -5.72 -11.36 -7.16
N MET A 76 -6.37 -11.48 -8.33
CA MET A 76 -5.91 -12.36 -9.42
C MET A 76 -4.53 -11.98 -10.00
N LYS A 77 -4.02 -10.79 -9.69
CA LYS A 77 -2.69 -10.31 -10.11
C LYS A 77 -1.70 -10.27 -8.96
N LEU A 78 -2.18 -9.94 -7.77
CA LEU A 78 -1.38 -9.89 -6.55
C LEU A 78 -2.27 -10.22 -5.35
N GLU A 79 -2.14 -11.44 -4.84
CA GLU A 79 -2.83 -11.86 -3.64
C GLU A 79 -2.33 -11.07 -2.43
N LYS A 80 -3.23 -10.67 -1.53
CA LYS A 80 -2.90 -9.71 -0.47
C LYS A 80 -2.03 -10.30 0.62
N TRP A 81 -2.08 -11.61 0.84
CA TRP A 81 -1.18 -12.29 1.77
C TRP A 81 0.31 -12.08 1.44
N VAL A 82 0.65 -11.86 0.17
CA VAL A 82 2.04 -11.53 -0.26
C VAL A 82 2.49 -10.20 0.32
N ILE A 83 1.58 -9.23 0.39
CA ILE A 83 1.84 -7.92 0.99
C ILE A 83 1.93 -8.08 2.51
N ASP A 84 0.95 -8.75 3.10
CA ASP A 84 0.85 -8.95 4.55
C ASP A 84 2.09 -9.66 5.08
N ARG A 85 2.52 -10.75 4.44
CA ARG A 85 3.77 -11.47 4.76
C ARG A 85 4.99 -10.53 4.84
N LYS A 86 5.13 -9.62 3.87
CA LYS A 86 6.25 -8.68 3.86
C LYS A 86 6.11 -7.61 4.95
N VAL A 87 4.91 -7.12 5.16
CA VAL A 87 4.60 -6.13 6.21
C VAL A 87 4.85 -6.72 7.60
N ASP A 88 4.48 -7.96 7.83
CA ASP A 88 4.67 -8.63 9.11
C ASP A 88 6.16 -8.83 9.43
N ILE A 89 6.98 -9.22 8.45
CA ILE A 89 8.44 -9.23 8.60
C ILE A 89 8.97 -7.84 8.98
N MET A 90 8.49 -6.78 8.32
CA MET A 90 8.92 -5.42 8.64
C MET A 90 8.52 -5.00 10.06
N LYS A 91 7.33 -5.43 10.54
CA LYS A 91 6.91 -5.21 11.94
C LYS A 91 7.81 -5.95 12.92
N GLU A 92 8.12 -7.22 12.66
CA GLU A 92 9.05 -8.03 13.45
C GLU A 92 10.45 -7.40 13.48
N GLU A 93 10.87 -6.76 12.40
CA GLU A 93 12.12 -5.99 12.32
C GLU A 93 12.05 -4.63 13.05
N GLY A 94 10.87 -4.21 13.52
CA GLY A 94 10.66 -3.02 14.33
C GLY A 94 10.19 -1.79 13.55
N VAL A 95 9.62 -1.95 12.36
CA VAL A 95 8.88 -0.89 11.66
C VAL A 95 7.48 -0.76 12.27
N GLU A 96 7.11 0.44 12.64
CA GLU A 96 5.78 0.76 13.15
C GLU A 96 4.85 1.22 12.00
N PHE A 97 3.65 0.67 11.96
CA PHE A 97 2.61 1.07 11.00
C PHE A 97 1.39 1.63 11.72
N VAL A 98 1.01 2.84 11.36
CA VAL A 98 -0.16 3.55 11.90
C VAL A 98 -1.15 3.75 10.76
N THR A 99 -2.16 2.88 10.69
CA THR A 99 -3.21 2.90 9.67
C THR A 99 -4.39 3.78 10.07
N SER A 100 -5.27 4.08 9.13
CA SER A 100 -6.46 4.95 9.32
C SER A 100 -6.11 6.35 9.83
N VAL A 101 -4.91 6.85 9.50
CA VAL A 101 -4.43 8.19 9.90
C VAL A 101 -4.05 9.00 8.66
N ASN A 102 -4.84 10.03 8.39
CA ASN A 102 -4.59 10.97 7.31
C ASN A 102 -3.77 12.16 7.82
N VAL A 103 -2.48 12.15 7.53
CA VAL A 103 -1.57 13.26 7.90
C VAL A 103 -1.98 14.53 7.17
N GLY A 104 -2.07 15.62 7.91
CA GLY A 104 -2.61 16.90 7.47
C GLY A 104 -4.06 17.14 7.89
N LYS A 105 -4.82 16.06 8.14
CA LYS A 105 -6.18 16.11 8.68
C LYS A 105 -6.23 15.64 10.13
N ASP A 106 -5.86 14.39 10.38
CA ASP A 106 -5.96 13.77 11.71
C ASP A 106 -4.71 14.06 12.57
N VAL A 107 -3.55 14.13 11.92
CA VAL A 107 -2.27 14.50 12.54
C VAL A 107 -1.67 15.69 11.79
N LYS A 108 -1.38 16.77 12.51
CA LYS A 108 -0.76 17.97 11.93
C LYS A 108 0.67 17.68 11.48
N ALA A 109 1.04 18.12 10.28
CA ALA A 109 2.40 17.97 9.75
C ALA A 109 3.47 18.58 10.68
N ALA A 110 3.17 19.73 11.30
CA ALA A 110 4.05 20.38 12.28
C ALA A 110 4.39 19.48 13.49
N LYS A 111 3.45 18.60 13.91
CA LYS A 111 3.72 17.63 14.98
C LYS A 111 4.75 16.61 14.53
N LEU A 112 4.64 16.08 13.31
CA LEU A 112 5.60 15.11 12.78
C LEU A 112 6.99 15.74 12.61
N LEU A 113 7.08 17.00 12.16
CA LEU A 113 8.34 17.71 12.05
C LEU A 113 9.01 17.97 13.40
N LYS A 114 8.24 18.00 14.50
CA LYS A 114 8.76 18.14 15.85
C LYS A 114 9.19 16.79 16.46
N ASP A 115 8.41 15.74 16.22
CA ASP A 115 8.57 14.45 16.91
C ASP A 115 9.54 13.50 16.19
N TYR A 116 9.87 13.78 14.92
CA TYR A 116 10.74 12.97 14.08
C TYR A 116 11.93 13.78 13.55
N ASP A 117 13.08 13.14 13.45
CA ASP A 117 14.27 13.77 12.86
C ASP A 117 14.12 14.06 11.37
N ARG A 118 13.37 13.22 10.65
CA ARG A 118 13.07 13.39 9.22
C ARG A 118 11.67 12.89 8.90
N VAL A 119 11.07 13.50 7.87
CA VAL A 119 9.77 13.13 7.33
C VAL A 119 9.92 12.87 5.82
N ILE A 120 9.41 11.72 5.36
CA ILE A 120 9.42 11.34 3.96
C ILE A 120 7.99 11.34 3.44
N LEU A 121 7.75 12.03 2.32
CA LEU A 121 6.46 12.03 1.64
C LEU A 121 6.45 10.93 0.57
N ALA A 122 5.63 9.91 0.79
CA ALA A 122 5.43 8.79 -0.13
C ALA A 122 3.94 8.62 -0.48
N CYS A 123 3.22 9.73 -0.61
CA CYS A 123 1.76 9.81 -0.69
C CYS A 123 1.17 9.30 -2.02
N GLY A 124 2.00 9.04 -3.03
CA GLY A 124 1.55 8.71 -4.38
C GLY A 124 0.83 9.87 -5.08
N ALA A 125 0.19 9.57 -6.21
CA ALA A 125 -0.61 10.51 -6.98
C ALA A 125 -2.09 10.12 -6.87
N LYS A 126 -2.93 11.01 -6.35
CA LYS A 126 -4.35 10.73 -6.07
C LYS A 126 -5.33 11.48 -6.95
N ASN A 127 -4.91 12.62 -7.49
CA ASN A 127 -5.74 13.36 -8.41
C ASN A 127 -5.67 12.68 -9.77
N PRO A 128 -6.73 12.00 -10.22
CA PRO A 128 -6.72 11.35 -11.51
C PRO A 128 -6.70 12.40 -12.61
N ARG A 129 -6.06 12.09 -13.72
CA ARG A 129 -6.29 12.84 -14.95
C ARG A 129 -7.67 12.48 -15.46
N ASP A 130 -8.43 13.51 -15.88
CA ASP A 130 -9.77 13.31 -16.37
C ASP A 130 -9.92 13.90 -17.78
N ILE A 131 -10.81 13.30 -18.57
CA ILE A 131 -11.14 13.80 -19.91
C ILE A 131 -12.22 14.86 -19.80
N LYS A 132 -12.03 15.95 -20.55
CA LYS A 132 -13.05 17.00 -20.69
C LYS A 132 -13.93 16.68 -21.90
N ALA A 133 -15.01 15.92 -21.65
CA ALA A 133 -15.97 15.53 -22.69
C ALA A 133 -17.40 15.79 -22.22
N PRO A 134 -18.33 16.12 -23.12
CA PRO A 134 -19.74 16.21 -22.79
C PRO A 134 -20.24 14.91 -22.17
N GLY A 135 -21.03 14.99 -21.09
CA GLY A 135 -21.60 13.82 -20.41
C GLY A 135 -20.62 13.11 -19.47
N ARG A 136 -19.45 13.69 -19.16
CA ARG A 136 -18.47 13.09 -18.20
C ARG A 136 -19.08 12.87 -16.81
N ASP A 137 -20.08 13.61 -16.43
CA ASP A 137 -20.84 13.53 -15.18
C ASP A 137 -21.97 12.50 -15.18
N ALA A 138 -22.16 11.79 -16.29
CA ALA A 138 -23.19 10.76 -16.40
C ALA A 138 -22.95 9.60 -15.42
N LYS A 139 -24.04 9.00 -14.93
CA LYS A 139 -23.97 7.81 -14.07
C LYS A 139 -23.30 6.63 -14.78
N GLY A 140 -22.44 5.93 -14.04
CA GLY A 140 -21.73 4.75 -14.56
C GLY A 140 -20.33 5.05 -15.11
N ILE A 141 -19.87 6.29 -15.00
CA ILE A 141 -18.50 6.69 -15.37
C ILE A 141 -17.67 6.82 -14.09
N TYR A 142 -16.67 5.96 -13.94
CA TYR A 142 -15.84 5.85 -12.73
C TYR A 142 -14.37 5.99 -13.07
N PHE A 143 -13.59 6.48 -12.12
CA PHE A 143 -12.14 6.32 -12.19
C PHE A 143 -11.74 4.87 -11.88
N ALA A 144 -10.75 4.37 -12.62
CA ALA A 144 -10.31 2.97 -12.48
C ALA A 144 -9.90 2.63 -11.03
N VAL A 145 -9.21 3.53 -10.35
CA VAL A 145 -8.77 3.30 -8.96
C VAL A 145 -9.96 3.17 -8.00
N ASP A 146 -11.01 3.98 -8.17
CA ASP A 146 -12.22 3.90 -7.33
C ASP A 146 -12.97 2.59 -7.56
N PHE A 147 -13.10 2.16 -8.82
CA PHE A 147 -13.69 0.87 -9.18
C PHE A 147 -12.90 -0.29 -8.56
N LEU A 148 -11.59 -0.30 -8.72
CA LEU A 148 -10.71 -1.35 -8.20
C LEU A 148 -10.69 -1.38 -6.67
N LYS A 149 -10.62 -0.20 -6.04
CA LYS A 149 -10.61 -0.08 -4.57
C LYS A 149 -11.92 -0.58 -3.96
N ALA A 150 -13.06 -0.17 -4.49
CA ALA A 150 -14.36 -0.61 -4.00
C ALA A 150 -14.50 -2.13 -4.07
N THR A 151 -14.12 -2.74 -5.19
CA THR A 151 -14.19 -4.20 -5.37
C THR A 151 -13.23 -4.93 -4.44
N THR A 152 -11.98 -4.51 -4.37
CA THR A 152 -10.99 -5.17 -3.51
C THR A 152 -11.35 -5.02 -2.03
N LYS A 153 -11.82 -3.85 -1.62
CA LYS A 153 -12.20 -3.62 -0.23
C LYS A 153 -13.39 -4.50 0.17
N SER A 154 -14.46 -4.53 -0.63
CA SER A 154 -15.62 -5.39 -0.38
C SER A 154 -15.24 -6.87 -0.35
N LEU A 155 -14.33 -7.31 -1.24
CA LEU A 155 -13.81 -8.68 -1.24
C LEU A 155 -13.09 -9.01 0.08
N LEU A 156 -12.21 -8.13 0.55
CA LEU A 156 -11.41 -8.36 1.75
C LEU A 156 -12.20 -8.22 3.05
N ASP A 157 -13.20 -7.37 3.08
CA ASP A 157 -14.00 -7.10 4.28
C ASP A 157 -15.14 -8.10 4.45
N SER A 158 -15.73 -8.59 3.35
CA SER A 158 -16.99 -9.34 3.43
C SER A 158 -17.14 -10.48 2.41
N ASP A 159 -16.11 -10.77 1.63
CA ASP A 159 -16.21 -11.70 0.49
C ASP A 159 -17.35 -11.28 -0.49
N LEU A 160 -17.41 -9.96 -0.77
CA LEU A 160 -18.41 -9.29 -1.61
C LEU A 160 -19.85 -9.34 -1.08
N LYS A 161 -20.09 -9.80 0.14
CA LYS A 161 -21.43 -9.95 0.71
C LYS A 161 -22.07 -8.63 1.13
N ASP A 162 -21.26 -7.59 1.36
CA ASP A 162 -21.72 -6.24 1.71
C ASP A 162 -22.31 -5.47 0.52
N ASN A 163 -22.11 -5.96 -0.71
CA ASN A 163 -22.50 -5.32 -1.98
C ASN A 163 -21.96 -3.88 -2.15
N ASN A 164 -20.94 -3.48 -1.41
CA ASN A 164 -20.32 -2.15 -1.47
C ASN A 164 -19.29 -2.03 -2.59
N TYR A 165 -19.56 -2.63 -3.75
CA TYR A 165 -18.69 -2.57 -4.92
C TYR A 165 -19.45 -2.21 -6.19
N ILE A 166 -18.72 -1.73 -7.19
CA ILE A 166 -19.28 -1.38 -8.49
C ILE A 166 -19.30 -2.63 -9.37
N SER A 167 -20.49 -3.14 -9.70
CA SER A 167 -20.63 -4.36 -10.52
C SER A 167 -20.74 -4.05 -12.01
N ALA A 168 -19.88 -4.69 -12.80
CA ALA A 168 -19.94 -4.68 -14.27
C ALA A 168 -20.73 -5.87 -14.85
N LYS A 169 -21.31 -6.75 -13.99
CA LYS A 169 -22.05 -7.93 -14.43
C LYS A 169 -23.22 -7.56 -15.32
N GLY A 170 -23.30 -8.16 -16.52
CA GLY A 170 -24.36 -7.93 -17.49
C GLY A 170 -24.32 -6.55 -18.18
N LYS A 171 -23.22 -5.79 -18.05
CA LYS A 171 -23.05 -4.46 -18.65
C LYS A 171 -22.06 -4.47 -19.81
N LYS A 172 -22.29 -3.58 -20.77
CA LYS A 172 -21.27 -3.23 -21.76
C LYS A 172 -20.32 -2.23 -21.11
N VAL A 173 -19.03 -2.54 -21.07
CA VAL A 173 -18.01 -1.73 -20.41
C VAL A 173 -17.04 -1.18 -21.44
N VAL A 174 -16.74 0.10 -21.34
CA VAL A 174 -15.69 0.77 -22.12
C VAL A 174 -14.60 1.23 -21.16
N ILE A 175 -13.35 0.96 -21.49
CA ILE A 175 -12.18 1.38 -20.72
C ILE A 175 -11.39 2.38 -21.58
N ILE A 176 -11.05 3.52 -20.98
CA ILE A 176 -10.30 4.59 -21.65
C ILE A 176 -8.96 4.74 -20.94
N GLY A 177 -7.86 4.46 -21.66
CA GLY A 177 -6.49 4.52 -21.17
C GLY A 177 -5.83 3.19 -20.91
#